data_0bb61027b549810601082cd8d15d4201
#
_entry.id   0bb61027b549810601082cd8d15d4201
#
_cell.length_a   1.000
_cell.length_b   1.000
_cell.length_c   1.000
_cell.angle_alpha   90.00
_cell.angle_beta   90.00
_cell.angle_gamma   90.00
#
_symmetry.space_group_name_H-M   'P 1'
#
loop_
_entity.id
_entity.type
_entity.pdbx_description
1 polymer ?
#
loop_
_entity_poly.entity_id
_entity_poly.type
_entity_poly.pdbx_seq_one_letter_code
_entity_poly.pdbx_strand_id
1 'polypeptide(L)'
;MGSESYWLDTAPAFTGAQLGALPGQVDVAVVGGGFTGLAAARALALKGASVVVLEAGRVIGEASGRNGGQCNTGVAQDYAGLSASLGADKARAYYQAYESAVQSVVSLVEQEQIACDLKRNGKLKLAAKPMHYEGLARTCELIRQEVDAEVELLTAEQTRAEVNSAQFHGGLLQRNGVQMHVGRFGVGLAEAAARHGALIHQGTSVTDWKAQAGGYRVNTSKGSLHAGQ
;
A
#
# COMPACT_ATOMS: atom_id res chain seq x y z
N MET A 1 -2.84 -26.42 8.43
CA MET A 1 -2.43 -26.05 7.07
C MET A 1 -2.61 -24.55 6.92
N GLY A 2 -1.54 -23.77 6.90
CA GLY A 2 -1.62 -22.35 6.57
C GLY A 2 -1.96 -22.24 5.07
N SER A 3 -3.06 -21.57 4.71
CA SER A 3 -3.37 -21.32 3.32
C SER A 3 -2.32 -20.36 2.75
N GLU A 4 -1.57 -20.78 1.76
CA GLU A 4 -0.64 -19.92 1.04
C GLU A 4 -1.43 -18.85 0.29
N SER A 5 -0.94 -17.62 0.28
CA SER A 5 -1.59 -16.55 -0.47
C SER A 5 -1.34 -16.74 -1.97
N TYR A 6 -2.37 -16.65 -2.79
CA TYR A 6 -2.23 -16.62 -4.25
C TYR A 6 -1.14 -15.66 -4.73
N TRP A 7 -1.08 -14.48 -4.12
CA TRP A 7 -0.09 -13.47 -4.47
C TRP A 7 1.35 -13.88 -4.19
N LEU A 8 1.56 -14.63 -3.10
CA LEU A 8 2.88 -15.10 -2.69
C LEU A 8 3.30 -16.36 -3.44
N ASP A 9 2.32 -17.18 -3.83
CA ASP A 9 2.53 -18.40 -4.61
C ASP A 9 2.89 -18.09 -6.09
N THR A 10 2.31 -17.01 -6.64
CA THR A 10 2.48 -16.60 -8.04
C THR A 10 3.48 -15.47 -8.27
N ALA A 11 4.06 -14.91 -7.21
CA ALA A 11 5.14 -13.93 -7.31
C ALA A 11 6.51 -14.62 -7.39
N PRO A 12 7.52 -13.98 -8.03
CA PRO A 12 8.90 -14.46 -7.96
C PRO A 12 9.41 -14.40 -6.51
N ALA A 13 10.37 -15.26 -6.17
CA ALA A 13 11.04 -15.16 -4.88
C ALA A 13 11.92 -13.90 -4.83
N PHE A 14 11.97 -13.21 -3.69
CA PHE A 14 12.95 -12.16 -3.46
C PHE A 14 14.36 -12.76 -3.29
N THR A 15 15.30 -12.36 -4.15
CA THR A 15 16.66 -12.91 -4.19
C THR A 15 17.71 -11.99 -3.56
N GLY A 16 17.37 -10.73 -3.28
CA GLY A 16 18.28 -9.73 -2.72
C GLY A 16 18.49 -9.81 -1.20
N ALA A 17 18.01 -10.89 -0.55
CA ALA A 17 18.17 -11.05 0.90
C ALA A 17 19.62 -11.23 1.30
N GLN A 18 20.04 -10.54 2.37
CA GLN A 18 21.37 -10.70 2.95
C GLN A 18 21.46 -12.00 3.74
N LEU A 19 22.46 -12.84 3.41
CA LEU A 19 22.73 -14.11 4.08
C LEU A 19 23.82 -14.00 5.15
N GLY A 20 24.59 -12.90 5.15
CA GLY A 20 25.70 -12.66 6.07
C GLY A 20 25.29 -12.16 7.44
N ALA A 21 26.28 -11.80 8.24
CA ALA A 21 26.08 -11.16 9.54
C ALA A 21 25.39 -9.81 9.42
N LEU A 22 24.72 -9.40 10.48
CA LEU A 22 24.14 -8.06 10.59
C LEU A 22 25.25 -7.00 10.56
N PRO A 23 24.99 -5.80 9.99
CA PRO A 23 25.91 -4.68 10.13
C PRO A 23 26.05 -4.29 11.60
N GLY A 24 27.25 -3.90 12.03
CA GLY A 24 27.47 -3.46 13.41
C GLY A 24 26.74 -2.14 13.73
N GLN A 25 26.67 -1.25 12.72
CA GLN A 25 26.03 0.06 12.84
C GLN A 25 25.38 0.48 11.52
N VAL A 26 24.24 1.16 11.61
CA VAL A 26 23.53 1.78 10.50
C VAL A 26 22.92 3.10 10.94
N ASP A 27 22.53 3.94 9.98
CA ASP A 27 21.76 5.16 10.29
C ASP A 27 20.31 4.81 10.70
N VAL A 28 19.69 3.86 10.00
CA VAL A 28 18.30 3.49 10.25
C VAL A 28 18.08 1.98 10.22
N ALA A 29 17.44 1.46 11.26
CA ALA A 29 16.90 0.10 11.29
C ALA A 29 15.39 0.12 11.07
N VAL A 30 14.92 -0.51 10.01
CA VAL A 30 13.50 -0.66 9.67
C VAL A 30 13.04 -2.05 10.13
N VAL A 31 12.05 -2.09 11.02
CA VAL A 31 11.47 -3.33 11.52
C VAL A 31 10.25 -3.70 10.69
N GLY A 32 10.35 -4.82 9.99
CA GLY A 32 9.32 -5.36 9.11
C GLY A 32 9.52 -5.07 7.62
N GLY A 33 9.50 -6.13 6.81
CA GLY A 33 9.64 -6.12 5.35
C GLY A 33 8.29 -6.06 4.60
N GLY A 34 7.29 -5.38 5.14
CA GLY A 34 6.04 -5.06 4.45
C GLY A 34 6.16 -3.81 3.57
N PHE A 35 5.08 -3.41 2.88
CA PHE A 35 5.09 -2.25 1.98
C PHE A 35 5.64 -0.98 2.62
N THR A 36 5.20 -0.66 3.85
CA THR A 36 5.63 0.54 4.56
C THR A 36 7.12 0.52 4.84
N GLY A 37 7.64 -0.59 5.39
CA GLY A 37 9.06 -0.72 5.72
C GLY A 37 9.94 -0.69 4.47
N LEU A 38 9.57 -1.42 3.42
CA LEU A 38 10.32 -1.46 2.17
C LEU A 38 10.32 -0.09 1.45
N ALA A 39 9.17 0.62 1.45
CA ALA A 39 9.09 1.96 0.88
C ALA A 39 9.94 2.96 1.66
N ALA A 40 9.92 2.90 3.00
CA ALA A 40 10.76 3.73 3.85
C ALA A 40 12.25 3.43 3.62
N ALA A 41 12.62 2.15 3.58
CA ALA A 41 14.01 1.74 3.34
C ALA A 41 14.52 2.22 1.99
N ARG A 42 13.72 2.07 0.91
CA ARG A 42 14.05 2.61 -0.41
C ARG A 42 14.24 4.13 -0.36
N ALA A 43 13.30 4.86 0.23
CA ALA A 43 13.35 6.32 0.26
C ALA A 43 14.56 6.87 1.06
N LEU A 44 14.92 6.21 2.15
CA LEU A 44 16.07 6.56 2.97
C LEU A 44 17.39 6.22 2.28
N ALA A 45 17.49 5.04 1.67
CA ALA A 45 18.67 4.62 0.91
C ALA A 45 18.94 5.56 -0.30
N LEU A 46 17.89 6.00 -1.01
CA LEU A 46 18.00 7.01 -2.07
C LEU A 46 18.55 8.35 -1.57
N LYS A 47 18.38 8.68 -0.29
CA LYS A 47 18.94 9.87 0.35
C LYS A 47 20.34 9.65 0.90
N GLY A 48 20.93 8.47 0.68
CA GLY A 48 22.28 8.13 1.10
C GLY A 48 22.40 7.59 2.54
N ALA A 49 21.28 7.32 3.23
CA ALA A 49 21.33 6.70 4.53
C ALA A 49 21.73 5.21 4.42
N SER A 50 22.53 4.73 5.35
CA SER A 50 22.75 3.29 5.55
C SER A 50 21.54 2.70 6.25
N VAL A 51 20.83 1.79 5.56
CA VAL A 51 19.54 1.23 6.02
C VAL A 51 19.62 -0.29 6.10
N VAL A 52 19.10 -0.85 7.20
CA VAL A 52 18.84 -2.28 7.31
C VAL A 52 17.35 -2.54 7.53
N VAL A 53 16.77 -3.49 6.80
CA VAL A 53 15.43 -4.02 7.03
C VAL A 53 15.54 -5.35 7.74
N LEU A 54 14.88 -5.47 8.89
CA LEU A 54 14.85 -6.67 9.73
C LEU A 54 13.46 -7.29 9.62
N GLU A 55 13.32 -8.35 8.85
CA GLU A 55 12.05 -9.04 8.60
C GLU A 55 12.04 -10.40 9.30
N ALA A 56 11.05 -10.64 10.16
CA ALA A 56 10.95 -11.85 10.94
C ALA A 56 10.75 -13.12 10.11
N GLY A 57 9.99 -13.02 9.04
CA GLY A 57 9.74 -14.10 8.09
C GLY A 57 10.36 -13.84 6.72
N ARG A 58 9.52 -13.78 5.71
CA ARG A 58 9.87 -13.36 4.35
C ARG A 58 9.28 -11.97 4.06
N VAL A 59 9.94 -11.21 3.20
CA VAL A 59 9.38 -9.92 2.75
C VAL A 59 7.95 -10.10 2.26
N ILE A 60 7.06 -9.15 2.59
CA ILE A 60 5.63 -9.15 2.28
C ILE A 60 4.86 -10.41 2.70
N GLY A 61 5.39 -11.23 3.59
CA GLY A 61 4.81 -12.53 3.99
C GLY A 61 3.44 -12.43 4.65
N GLU A 62 3.13 -11.30 5.27
CA GLU A 62 1.90 -11.05 6.03
C GLU A 62 0.91 -10.17 5.26
N ALA A 63 0.27 -9.18 5.89
CA ALA A 63 -0.81 -8.36 5.32
C ALA A 63 -0.49 -7.76 3.94
N SER A 64 0.78 -7.38 3.68
CA SER A 64 1.20 -6.82 2.40
C SER A 64 1.08 -7.81 1.23
N GLY A 65 1.26 -9.10 1.47
CA GLY A 65 1.08 -10.14 0.46
C GLY A 65 -0.27 -10.88 0.53
N ARG A 66 -1.24 -10.38 1.32
CA ARG A 66 -2.52 -11.05 1.58
C ARG A 66 -3.74 -10.15 1.41
N ASN A 67 -3.61 -9.03 0.71
CA ASN A 67 -4.70 -8.08 0.46
C ASN A 67 -5.27 -8.22 -0.96
N GLY A 68 -6.29 -7.44 -1.29
CA GLY A 68 -7.00 -7.53 -2.58
C GLY A 68 -6.29 -6.92 -3.79
N GLY A 69 -5.12 -6.31 -3.64
CA GLY A 69 -4.38 -5.68 -4.75
C GLY A 69 -4.99 -4.38 -5.24
N GLN A 70 -5.91 -3.80 -4.51
CA GLN A 70 -6.56 -2.54 -4.87
C GLN A 70 -5.88 -1.37 -4.16
N CYS A 71 -5.43 -0.40 -4.94
CA CYS A 71 -4.93 0.88 -4.47
C CYS A 71 -5.94 1.97 -4.87
N ASN A 72 -6.83 2.31 -3.93
CA ASN A 72 -8.00 3.13 -4.18
C ASN A 72 -7.96 4.44 -3.39
N THR A 73 -8.55 5.48 -3.96
CA THR A 73 -8.82 6.74 -3.27
C THR A 73 -9.87 6.55 -2.17
N GLY A 74 -9.70 7.29 -1.08
CA GLY A 74 -10.62 7.34 0.05
C GLY A 74 -10.28 6.41 1.20
N VAL A 75 -11.01 6.60 2.29
CA VAL A 75 -10.93 5.81 3.53
C VAL A 75 -12.11 4.83 3.58
N ALA A 76 -12.19 4.03 4.65
CA ALA A 76 -13.30 3.08 4.85
C ALA A 76 -14.67 3.77 4.92
N GLN A 77 -14.74 4.98 5.48
CA GLN A 77 -15.93 5.83 5.49
C GLN A 77 -16.12 6.52 4.14
N ASP A 78 -17.36 6.70 3.67
CA ASP A 78 -17.62 7.47 2.45
C ASP A 78 -17.37 8.97 2.67
N TYR A 79 -17.22 9.70 1.56
CA TYR A 79 -16.85 11.12 1.62
C TYR A 79 -17.90 11.97 2.33
N ALA A 80 -19.19 11.69 2.11
CA ALA A 80 -20.26 12.42 2.77
C ALA A 80 -20.25 12.22 4.30
N GLY A 81 -20.06 10.98 4.76
CA GLY A 81 -19.90 10.68 6.18
C GLY A 81 -18.64 11.29 6.78
N LEU A 82 -17.53 11.30 6.03
CA LEU A 82 -16.28 11.93 6.47
C LEU A 82 -16.44 13.45 6.59
N SER A 83 -17.09 14.09 5.61
CA SER A 83 -17.39 15.53 5.62
C SER A 83 -18.32 15.91 6.79
N ALA A 84 -19.34 15.10 7.04
CA ALA A 84 -20.25 15.31 8.17
C ALA A 84 -19.56 15.19 9.53
N SER A 85 -18.59 14.29 9.67
CA SER A 85 -17.90 14.03 10.95
C SER A 85 -16.72 14.95 11.24
N LEU A 86 -15.95 15.35 10.22
CA LEU A 86 -14.71 16.12 10.37
C LEU A 86 -14.78 17.54 9.82
N GLY A 87 -15.86 17.87 9.08
CA GLY A 87 -15.98 19.10 8.30
C GLY A 87 -15.37 18.98 6.90
N ALA A 88 -15.88 19.78 5.96
CA ALA A 88 -15.55 19.71 4.53
C ALA A 88 -14.04 19.89 4.26
N ASP A 89 -13.37 20.82 4.92
CA ASP A 89 -11.95 21.09 4.68
C ASP A 89 -11.06 19.91 5.03
N LYS A 90 -11.33 19.26 6.18
CA LYS A 90 -10.58 18.07 6.58
C LYS A 90 -10.89 16.88 5.68
N ALA A 91 -12.17 16.67 5.32
CA ALA A 91 -12.57 15.62 4.41
C ALA A 91 -11.88 15.77 3.04
N ARG A 92 -11.81 16.99 2.51
CA ARG A 92 -11.10 17.33 1.28
C ARG A 92 -9.61 17.02 1.39
N ALA A 93 -8.95 17.44 2.47
CA ALA A 93 -7.55 17.17 2.70
C ALA A 93 -7.26 15.66 2.77
N TYR A 94 -8.09 14.88 3.44
CA TYR A 94 -8.00 13.41 3.45
C TYR A 94 -8.15 12.81 2.05
N TYR A 95 -9.17 13.23 1.30
CA TYR A 95 -9.39 12.73 -0.05
C TYR A 95 -8.18 13.00 -0.95
N GLN A 96 -7.68 14.22 -0.97
CA GLN A 96 -6.51 14.63 -1.76
C GLN A 96 -5.24 13.89 -1.34
N ALA A 97 -5.05 13.63 -0.04
CA ALA A 97 -3.92 12.84 0.45
C ALA A 97 -3.97 11.40 -0.09
N TYR A 98 -5.14 10.77 -0.12
CA TYR A 98 -5.29 9.42 -0.70
C TYR A 98 -5.12 9.39 -2.22
N GLU A 99 -5.60 10.40 -2.93
CA GLU A 99 -5.33 10.52 -4.37
C GLU A 99 -3.83 10.64 -4.65
N SER A 100 -3.15 11.52 -3.91
CA SER A 100 -1.70 11.68 -3.99
C SER A 100 -0.95 10.39 -3.65
N ALA A 101 -1.45 9.61 -2.68
CA ALA A 101 -0.87 8.31 -2.32
C ALA A 101 -1.02 7.30 -3.46
N VAL A 102 -2.17 7.24 -4.14
CA VAL A 102 -2.35 6.38 -5.33
C VAL A 102 -1.36 6.77 -6.44
N GLN A 103 -1.24 8.06 -6.74
CA GLN A 103 -0.28 8.54 -7.75
C GLN A 103 1.17 8.25 -7.34
N SER A 104 1.51 8.35 -6.06
CA SER A 104 2.84 7.99 -5.55
C SER A 104 3.17 6.51 -5.78
N VAL A 105 2.20 5.61 -5.57
CA VAL A 105 2.38 4.17 -5.87
C VAL A 105 2.58 3.95 -7.37
N VAL A 106 1.77 4.59 -8.20
CA VAL A 106 1.90 4.49 -9.67
C VAL A 106 3.27 4.98 -10.13
N SER A 107 3.68 6.17 -9.68
CA SER A 107 4.99 6.73 -10.01
C SER A 107 6.15 5.85 -9.55
N LEU A 108 6.02 5.22 -8.38
CA LEU A 108 7.01 4.27 -7.87
C LEU A 108 7.12 3.04 -8.77
N VAL A 109 5.99 2.45 -9.18
CA VAL A 109 5.97 1.32 -10.12
C VAL A 109 6.66 1.66 -11.43
N GLU A 110 6.39 2.86 -11.97
CA GLU A 110 7.00 3.34 -13.21
C GLU A 110 8.51 3.62 -13.06
N GLN A 111 8.91 4.34 -12.01
CA GLN A 111 10.31 4.69 -11.73
C GLN A 111 11.18 3.47 -11.51
N GLU A 112 10.69 2.50 -10.74
CA GLU A 112 11.43 1.27 -10.42
C GLU A 112 11.21 0.15 -11.43
N GLN A 113 10.37 0.38 -12.46
CA GLN A 113 10.03 -0.58 -13.51
C GLN A 113 9.51 -1.91 -12.93
N ILE A 114 8.63 -1.83 -11.93
CA ILE A 114 8.09 -3.03 -11.25
C ILE A 114 7.02 -3.69 -12.12
N ALA A 115 7.28 -4.89 -12.60
CA ALA A 115 6.35 -5.68 -13.41
C ALA A 115 5.27 -6.34 -12.52
N CYS A 116 4.29 -5.56 -12.07
CA CYS A 116 3.24 -6.00 -11.15
C CYS A 116 1.82 -6.03 -11.76
N ASP A 117 1.70 -6.08 -13.08
CA ASP A 117 0.41 -6.08 -13.80
C ASP A 117 -0.51 -4.92 -13.38
N LEU A 118 0.07 -3.73 -13.17
CA LEU A 118 -0.68 -2.56 -12.76
C LEU A 118 -1.70 -2.17 -13.83
N LYS A 119 -2.96 -2.02 -13.41
CA LYS A 119 -4.08 -1.61 -14.26
C LYS A 119 -4.79 -0.39 -13.66
N ARG A 120 -5.04 0.61 -14.49
CA ARG A 120 -5.78 1.84 -14.13
C ARG A 120 -7.26 1.64 -14.43
N ASN A 121 -7.93 0.79 -13.66
CA ASN A 121 -9.34 0.40 -13.89
C ASN A 121 -10.32 1.28 -13.11
N GLY A 122 -9.83 2.16 -12.24
CA GLY A 122 -10.70 2.88 -11.31
C GLY A 122 -11.28 2.00 -10.22
N LYS A 123 -12.27 2.54 -9.53
CA LYS A 123 -13.02 1.90 -8.45
C LYS A 123 -14.52 2.06 -8.72
N LEU A 124 -15.24 0.95 -8.76
CA LEU A 124 -16.69 0.93 -8.87
C LEU A 124 -17.31 0.47 -7.56
N LYS A 125 -18.07 1.34 -6.92
CA LYS A 125 -18.86 1.03 -5.71
C LYS A 125 -20.30 0.72 -6.14
N LEU A 126 -20.78 -0.48 -5.84
CA LEU A 126 -22.08 -0.99 -6.32
C LEU A 126 -23.20 -0.77 -5.30
N ALA A 127 -24.38 -0.40 -5.79
CA ALA A 127 -25.60 -0.27 -4.99
C ALA A 127 -26.37 -1.59 -5.00
N ALA A 128 -26.27 -2.39 -3.94
CA ALA A 128 -26.99 -3.67 -3.81
C ALA A 128 -28.48 -3.50 -3.46
N LYS A 129 -28.94 -2.27 -3.12
CA LYS A 129 -30.33 -1.93 -2.81
C LYS A 129 -30.66 -0.56 -3.36
N PRO A 130 -31.96 -0.23 -3.66
CA PRO A 130 -32.34 1.10 -4.14
C PRO A 130 -31.86 2.23 -3.22
N MET A 131 -32.04 2.10 -1.90
CA MET A 131 -31.59 3.08 -0.93
C MET A 131 -30.08 3.33 -0.93
N HIS A 132 -29.26 2.32 -1.32
CA HIS A 132 -27.82 2.50 -1.48
C HIS A 132 -27.51 3.39 -2.67
N TYR A 133 -28.29 3.28 -3.76
CA TYR A 133 -28.14 4.12 -4.94
C TYR A 133 -28.38 5.60 -4.63
N GLU A 134 -29.42 5.90 -3.85
CA GLU A 134 -29.69 7.27 -3.39
C GLU A 134 -28.53 7.81 -2.52
N GLY A 135 -27.95 6.96 -1.68
CA GLY A 135 -26.76 7.31 -0.89
C GLY A 135 -25.54 7.61 -1.77
N LEU A 136 -25.33 6.77 -2.79
CA LEU A 136 -24.24 6.98 -3.77
C LEU A 136 -24.46 8.25 -4.59
N ALA A 137 -25.71 8.59 -4.95
CA ALA A 137 -26.03 9.80 -5.69
C ALA A 137 -25.66 11.06 -4.90
N ARG A 138 -26.03 11.12 -3.61
CA ARG A 138 -25.64 12.22 -2.72
C ARG A 138 -24.12 12.33 -2.56
N THR A 139 -23.47 11.21 -2.37
CA THR A 139 -21.99 11.17 -2.23
C THR A 139 -21.31 11.59 -3.54
N CYS A 140 -21.81 11.16 -4.70
CA CYS A 140 -21.31 11.55 -6.01
C CYS A 140 -21.36 13.06 -6.22
N GLU A 141 -22.51 13.66 -5.93
CA GLU A 141 -22.69 15.11 -6.09
C GLU A 141 -21.69 15.89 -5.21
N LEU A 142 -21.54 15.49 -3.95
CA LEU A 142 -20.60 16.13 -3.03
C LEU A 142 -19.15 15.98 -3.48
N ILE A 143 -18.75 14.78 -3.90
CA ILE A 143 -17.39 14.52 -4.42
C ILE A 143 -17.13 15.38 -5.67
N ARG A 144 -18.10 15.42 -6.59
CA ARG A 144 -17.98 16.19 -7.84
C ARG A 144 -17.78 17.68 -7.60
N GLN A 145 -18.48 18.23 -6.62
CA GLN A 145 -18.39 19.65 -6.28
C GLN A 145 -17.11 20.01 -5.52
N GLU A 146 -16.61 19.11 -4.67
CA GLU A 146 -15.57 19.46 -3.72
C GLU A 146 -14.17 18.95 -4.08
N VAL A 147 -14.05 17.77 -4.73
CA VAL A 147 -12.75 17.08 -4.82
C VAL A 147 -12.46 16.38 -6.14
N ASP A 148 -13.44 15.86 -6.87
CA ASP A 148 -13.24 15.06 -8.09
C ASP A 148 -14.39 15.27 -9.08
N ALA A 149 -14.17 16.13 -10.07
CA ALA A 149 -15.17 16.44 -11.10
C ALA A 149 -15.47 15.26 -12.05
N GLU A 150 -14.55 14.28 -12.12
CA GLU A 150 -14.63 13.11 -13.02
C GLU A 150 -15.41 11.93 -12.42
N VAL A 151 -15.87 12.04 -11.17
CA VAL A 151 -16.68 10.98 -10.55
C VAL A 151 -18.01 10.82 -11.26
N GLU A 152 -18.40 9.58 -11.52
CA GLU A 152 -19.64 9.27 -12.28
C GLU A 152 -20.61 8.46 -11.43
N LEU A 153 -21.90 8.84 -11.50
CA LEU A 153 -23.00 8.02 -11.00
C LEU A 153 -23.54 7.19 -12.16
N LEU A 154 -23.36 5.89 -12.12
CA LEU A 154 -23.81 4.97 -13.15
C LEU A 154 -25.24 4.49 -12.86
N THR A 155 -26.11 4.45 -13.87
CA THR A 155 -27.42 3.80 -13.80
C THR A 155 -27.29 2.29 -13.63
N ALA A 156 -28.39 1.59 -13.35
CA ALA A 156 -28.40 0.13 -13.30
C ALA A 156 -27.97 -0.51 -14.63
N GLU A 157 -28.36 0.05 -15.77
CA GLU A 157 -27.99 -0.41 -17.11
C GLU A 157 -26.50 -0.24 -17.36
N GLN A 158 -25.94 0.94 -17.08
CA GLN A 158 -24.50 1.22 -17.19
C GLN A 158 -23.68 0.31 -16.26
N THR A 159 -24.13 0.13 -15.02
CA THR A 159 -23.49 -0.77 -14.06
C THR A 159 -23.50 -2.23 -14.53
N ARG A 160 -24.60 -2.66 -15.20
CA ARG A 160 -24.69 -4.00 -15.78
C ARG A 160 -23.66 -4.22 -16.88
N ALA A 161 -23.37 -3.20 -17.68
CA ALA A 161 -22.32 -3.27 -18.70
C ALA A 161 -20.93 -3.49 -18.09
N GLU A 162 -20.67 -2.89 -16.91
CA GLU A 162 -19.37 -3.03 -16.23
C GLU A 162 -19.19 -4.37 -15.51
N VAL A 163 -20.24 -4.91 -14.84
CA VAL A 163 -20.11 -6.09 -13.97
C VAL A 163 -20.90 -7.30 -14.43
N ASN A 164 -21.58 -7.22 -15.57
CA ASN A 164 -22.41 -8.27 -16.16
C ASN A 164 -23.39 -8.92 -15.14
N SER A 165 -24.05 -8.11 -14.32
CA SER A 165 -25.01 -8.55 -13.30
C SER A 165 -26.21 -7.60 -13.22
N ALA A 166 -27.41 -8.16 -13.15
CA ALA A 166 -28.68 -7.42 -12.99
C ALA A 166 -29.04 -7.14 -11.51
N GLN A 167 -28.20 -7.55 -10.56
CA GLN A 167 -28.50 -7.42 -9.13
C GLN A 167 -28.29 -6.01 -8.59
N PHE A 168 -27.59 -5.14 -9.30
CA PHE A 168 -27.21 -3.83 -8.81
C PHE A 168 -28.12 -2.73 -9.36
N HIS A 169 -28.47 -1.79 -8.48
CA HIS A 169 -29.35 -0.66 -8.78
C HIS A 169 -28.61 0.54 -9.36
N GLY A 170 -27.31 0.42 -9.55
CA GLY A 170 -26.41 1.44 -10.05
C GLY A 170 -25.08 1.40 -9.33
N GLY A 171 -24.19 2.36 -9.61
CA GLY A 171 -22.85 2.40 -9.02
C GLY A 171 -22.26 3.80 -9.03
N LEU A 172 -21.19 3.97 -8.27
CA LEU A 172 -20.35 5.17 -8.27
C LEU A 172 -18.97 4.79 -8.78
N LEU A 173 -18.58 5.36 -9.91
CA LEU A 173 -17.29 5.14 -10.57
C LEU A 173 -16.34 6.30 -10.25
N GLN A 174 -15.18 5.95 -9.68
CA GLN A 174 -14.04 6.85 -9.48
C GLN A 174 -12.88 6.34 -10.33
N ARG A 175 -12.35 7.17 -11.23
CA ARG A 175 -11.34 6.71 -12.22
C ARG A 175 -9.93 6.61 -11.66
N ASN A 176 -9.65 7.23 -10.52
CA ASN A 176 -8.31 7.31 -9.90
C ASN A 176 -7.89 6.07 -9.09
N GLY A 177 -8.55 4.93 -9.26
CA GLY A 177 -8.16 3.67 -8.64
C GLY A 177 -7.22 2.84 -9.53
N VAL A 178 -6.31 2.10 -8.92
CA VAL A 178 -5.49 1.12 -9.63
C VAL A 178 -5.56 -0.24 -8.96
N GLN A 179 -5.30 -1.29 -9.75
CA GLN A 179 -5.20 -2.66 -9.27
C GLN A 179 -3.87 -3.25 -9.72
N MET A 180 -3.29 -4.10 -8.89
CA MET A 180 -2.00 -4.71 -9.18
C MET A 180 -1.86 -6.09 -8.55
N HIS A 181 -0.90 -6.87 -9.02
CA HIS A 181 -0.47 -8.10 -8.39
C HIS A 181 0.44 -7.76 -7.21
N VAL A 182 -0.10 -7.77 -5.98
CA VAL A 182 0.62 -7.27 -4.79
C VAL A 182 1.85 -8.07 -4.42
N GLY A 183 1.91 -9.36 -4.73
CA GLY A 183 3.11 -10.17 -4.54
C GLY A 183 4.26 -9.67 -5.40
N ARG A 184 4.02 -9.46 -6.71
CA ARG A 184 5.03 -8.91 -7.63
C ARG A 184 5.40 -7.48 -7.29
N PHE A 185 4.43 -6.66 -6.92
CA PHE A 185 4.69 -5.30 -6.45
C PHE A 185 5.61 -5.29 -5.24
N GLY A 186 5.32 -6.11 -4.22
CA GLY A 186 6.09 -6.11 -2.99
C GLY A 186 7.51 -6.67 -3.17
N VAL A 187 7.67 -7.74 -3.97
CA VAL A 187 9.00 -8.26 -4.31
C VAL A 187 9.80 -7.21 -5.11
N GLY A 188 9.18 -6.58 -6.12
CA GLY A 188 9.83 -5.52 -6.89
C GLY A 188 10.23 -4.32 -6.04
N LEU A 189 9.41 -3.96 -5.04
CA LEU A 189 9.74 -2.91 -4.07
C LEU A 189 10.93 -3.29 -3.18
N ALA A 190 11.00 -4.56 -2.74
CA ALA A 190 12.15 -5.06 -1.98
C ALA A 190 13.44 -5.05 -2.83
N GLU A 191 13.35 -5.48 -4.08
CA GLU A 191 14.47 -5.41 -5.02
C GLU A 191 14.90 -3.98 -5.30
N ALA A 192 13.95 -3.04 -5.44
CA ALA A 192 14.26 -1.63 -5.58
C ALA A 192 14.99 -1.09 -4.35
N ALA A 193 14.52 -1.38 -3.14
CA ALA A 193 15.19 -0.97 -1.92
C ALA A 193 16.63 -1.53 -1.85
N ALA A 194 16.82 -2.80 -2.20
CA ALA A 194 18.15 -3.43 -2.23
C ALA A 194 19.06 -2.80 -3.31
N ARG A 195 18.55 -2.50 -4.51
CA ARG A 195 19.34 -1.81 -5.57
C ARG A 195 19.82 -0.43 -5.12
N HIS A 196 19.05 0.27 -4.31
CA HIS A 196 19.42 1.57 -3.75
C HIS A 196 20.30 1.47 -2.49
N GLY A 197 20.69 0.25 -2.07
CA GLY A 197 21.66 0.02 -1.00
C GLY A 197 21.08 -0.37 0.36
N ALA A 198 19.76 -0.56 0.48
CA ALA A 198 19.19 -1.10 1.71
C ALA A 198 19.56 -2.58 1.89
N LEU A 199 20.03 -2.95 3.08
CA LEU A 199 20.34 -4.34 3.45
C LEU A 199 19.06 -4.99 3.98
N ILE A 200 18.59 -6.09 3.37
CA ILE A 200 17.33 -6.74 3.76
C ILE A 200 17.64 -8.13 4.33
N HIS A 201 17.41 -8.31 5.62
CA HIS A 201 17.59 -9.56 6.33
C HIS A 201 16.25 -10.23 6.62
N GLN A 202 15.95 -11.33 5.91
CA GLN A 202 14.79 -12.19 6.17
C GLN A 202 15.09 -13.21 7.28
N GLY A 203 14.04 -13.75 7.93
CA GLY A 203 14.18 -14.69 9.04
C GLY A 203 14.93 -14.07 10.23
N THR A 204 14.78 -12.75 10.45
CA THR A 204 15.52 -11.98 11.44
C THR A 204 14.54 -11.18 12.32
N SER A 205 14.02 -11.86 13.34
CA SER A 205 13.07 -11.26 14.28
C SER A 205 13.77 -10.28 15.22
N VAL A 206 13.27 -9.05 15.30
CA VAL A 206 13.65 -8.12 16.37
C VAL A 206 13.02 -8.60 17.67
N THR A 207 13.82 -8.81 18.70
CA THR A 207 13.40 -9.31 20.01
C THR A 207 13.27 -8.21 21.05
N ASP A 208 14.08 -7.15 20.92
CA ASP A 208 14.10 -6.01 21.84
C ASP A 208 14.85 -4.85 21.20
N TRP A 209 14.58 -3.62 21.64
CA TRP A 209 15.39 -2.45 21.35
C TRP A 209 15.47 -1.54 22.58
N LYS A 210 16.63 -0.90 22.76
CA LYS A 210 16.90 -0.01 23.89
C LYS A 210 17.54 1.27 23.40
N ALA A 211 17.02 2.39 23.87
CA ALA A 211 17.68 3.68 23.65
C ALA A 211 19.08 3.69 24.26
N GLN A 212 20.03 4.21 23.54
CA GLN A 212 21.42 4.41 23.97
C GLN A 212 21.92 5.78 23.50
N ALA A 213 23.09 6.18 23.93
CA ALA A 213 23.72 7.41 23.42
C ALA A 213 23.88 7.31 21.90
N GLY A 214 23.30 8.27 21.17
CA GLY A 214 23.38 8.35 19.71
C GLY A 214 22.43 7.44 18.95
N GLY A 215 21.40 6.83 19.59
CA GLY A 215 20.41 6.03 18.89
C GLY A 215 19.86 4.86 19.71
N TYR A 216 19.83 3.69 19.09
CA TYR A 216 19.22 2.48 19.64
C TYR A 216 20.13 1.26 19.44
N ARG A 217 20.21 0.40 20.45
CA ARG A 217 20.66 -0.97 20.29
C ARG A 217 19.45 -1.83 19.94
N VAL A 218 19.51 -2.48 18.78
CA VAL A 218 18.46 -3.40 18.29
C VAL A 218 18.98 -4.82 18.44
N ASN A 219 18.26 -5.65 19.20
CA ASN A 219 18.55 -7.07 19.40
C ASN A 219 17.64 -7.91 18.51
N THR A 220 18.21 -8.92 17.88
CA THR A 220 17.48 -9.80 16.97
C THR A 220 17.80 -11.27 17.23
N SER A 221 17.07 -12.19 16.59
CA SER A 221 17.34 -13.63 16.61
C SER A 221 18.70 -14.02 16.01
N LYS A 222 19.37 -13.09 15.28
CA LYS A 222 20.66 -13.34 14.61
C LYS A 222 21.80 -12.47 15.12
N GLY A 223 21.61 -11.75 16.22
CA GLY A 223 22.62 -10.85 16.78
C GLY A 223 22.06 -9.47 17.07
N SER A 224 22.93 -8.50 17.28
CA SER A 224 22.52 -7.13 17.57
C SER A 224 23.27 -6.13 16.71
N LEU A 225 22.65 -4.95 16.52
CA LEU A 225 23.24 -3.82 15.81
C LEU A 225 22.93 -2.52 16.55
N HIS A 226 23.67 -1.46 16.21
CA HIS A 226 23.35 -0.08 16.60
C HIS A 226 22.71 0.65 15.42
N ALA A 227 21.61 1.36 15.69
CA ALA A 227 20.95 2.20 14.70
C ALA A 227 20.77 3.61 15.27
N GLY A 228 21.00 4.62 14.43
CA GLY A 228 20.75 6.02 14.78
C GLY A 228 19.24 6.29 15.02
N GLN A 229 18.42 5.63 14.24
CA GLN A 229 16.96 5.63 14.34
C GLN A 229 16.40 4.26 14.01
#